data_a67cae75ba08c1b0e56892ecbe2d4422
#
_entry.id   a67cae75ba08c1b0e56892ecbe2d4422
#
_cell.length_a   1.000
_cell.length_b   1.000
_cell.length_c   1.000
_cell.angle_alpha   90.00
_cell.angle_beta   90.00
_cell.angle_gamma   90.00
#
_symmetry.space_group_name_H-M   'P 1'
#
loop_
_entity.id
_entity.type
_entity.pdbx_description
1 polymer ?
#
loop_
_entity_poly.entity_id
_entity_poly.type
_entity_poly.pdbx_seq_one_letter_code
_entity_poly.pdbx_strand_id
1 'polypeptide(L)'
;MALGACGVAVSDLWELGGGRPQRARVDVRRAAASLHSRDYLRLDGGPGPLGPATGNPLVDFYRGRDGRWVHIHGALPNLAYGTMRVLGCARERESVSAAVVRWDGEALEQALAEAGQCGAMVRTAEAWAVHPQGRTLADRPRVEIIKLGESDPEPLRARERRCPACGCST
;
A
#
# COMPACT_ATOMS: atom_id res chain seq x y z
N MET A 1 -6.98 -11.72 8.94
CA MET A 1 -5.89 -12.49 9.59
C MET A 1 -4.80 -11.58 10.16
N ALA A 2 -4.21 -10.63 9.41
CA ALA A 2 -3.11 -9.78 9.89
C ALA A 2 -3.39 -9.06 11.22
N LEU A 3 -4.54 -8.38 11.36
CA LEU A 3 -4.92 -7.70 12.61
C LEU A 3 -5.05 -8.66 13.80
N GLY A 4 -5.49 -9.90 13.57
CA GLY A 4 -5.55 -10.92 14.62
C GLY A 4 -4.15 -11.34 15.08
N ALA A 5 -3.24 -11.57 14.15
CA ALA A 5 -1.85 -11.91 14.46
C ALA A 5 -1.15 -10.76 15.21
N CYS A 6 -1.34 -9.52 14.79
CA CYS A 6 -0.84 -8.35 15.52
C CYS A 6 -1.41 -8.28 16.94
N GLY A 7 -2.71 -8.55 17.12
CA GLY A 7 -3.36 -8.54 18.43
C GLY A 7 -2.77 -9.60 19.37
N VAL A 8 -2.47 -10.80 18.86
CA VAL A 8 -1.80 -11.86 19.65
C VAL A 8 -0.39 -11.43 20.02
N ALA A 9 0.42 -10.97 19.07
CA ALA A 9 1.79 -10.52 19.35
C ALA A 9 1.84 -9.37 20.37
N VAL A 10 0.90 -8.43 20.31
CA VAL A 10 0.78 -7.37 21.32
C VAL A 10 0.42 -7.92 22.68
N SER A 11 -0.49 -8.93 22.75
CA SER A 11 -0.83 -9.61 24.02
C SER A 11 0.37 -10.32 24.62
N ASP A 12 1.16 -11.00 23.80
CA ASP A 12 2.37 -11.72 24.23
C ASP A 12 3.42 -10.73 24.78
N LEU A 13 3.68 -9.62 24.08
CA LEU A 13 4.57 -8.56 24.55
C LEU A 13 4.09 -7.91 25.84
N TRP A 14 2.76 -7.73 25.97
CA TRP A 14 2.15 -7.21 27.21
C TRP A 14 2.37 -8.16 28.38
N GLU A 15 2.22 -9.46 28.16
CA GLU A 15 2.44 -10.50 29.19
C GLU A 15 3.92 -10.56 29.59
N LEU A 16 4.85 -10.51 28.63
CA LEU A 16 6.29 -10.42 28.90
C LEU A 16 6.66 -9.18 29.72
N GLY A 17 5.95 -8.09 29.56
CA GLY A 17 6.08 -6.86 30.38
C GLY A 17 5.42 -6.93 31.76
N GLY A 18 4.93 -8.12 32.22
CA GLY A 18 4.28 -8.33 33.51
C GLY A 18 2.78 -8.02 33.52
N GLY A 19 2.17 -7.84 32.35
CA GLY A 19 0.73 -7.67 32.22
C GLY A 19 -0.03 -9.01 32.31
N ARG A 20 -1.36 -8.95 32.49
CA ARG A 20 -2.19 -10.16 32.43
C ARG A 20 -2.45 -10.54 30.97
N PRO A 21 -2.54 -11.85 30.64
CA PRO A 21 -2.90 -12.30 29.29
C PRO A 21 -4.17 -11.59 28.75
N GLN A 22 -4.11 -11.17 27.53
CA GLN A 22 -5.21 -10.49 26.84
C GLN A 22 -5.83 -11.40 25.78
N ARG A 23 -7.13 -11.30 25.59
CA ARG A 23 -7.82 -12.00 24.51
C ARG A 23 -7.98 -11.05 23.31
N ALA A 24 -7.26 -11.27 22.25
CA ALA A 24 -7.42 -10.55 21.00
C ALA A 24 -8.70 -11.03 20.28
N ARG A 25 -9.59 -10.09 19.93
CA ARG A 25 -10.77 -10.35 19.11
C ARG A 25 -10.83 -9.35 17.97
N VAL A 26 -10.91 -9.85 16.76
CA VAL A 26 -11.03 -9.03 15.54
C VAL A 26 -12.37 -9.32 14.89
N ASP A 27 -13.21 -8.30 14.80
CA ASP A 27 -14.44 -8.36 14.01
C ASP A 27 -14.12 -8.16 12.55
N VAL A 28 -14.59 -9.07 11.67
CA VAL A 28 -14.26 -9.08 10.24
C VAL A 28 -14.76 -7.83 9.53
N ARG A 29 -15.94 -7.31 9.90
CA ARG A 29 -16.50 -6.10 9.28
C ARG A 29 -15.68 -4.87 9.64
N ARG A 30 -15.25 -4.75 10.91
CA ARG A 30 -14.37 -3.67 11.37
C ARG A 30 -12.98 -3.77 10.73
N ALA A 31 -12.46 -4.99 10.57
CA ALA A 31 -11.21 -5.23 9.87
C ALA A 31 -11.29 -4.81 8.39
N ALA A 32 -12.40 -5.13 7.71
CA ALA A 32 -12.64 -4.67 6.35
C ALA A 32 -12.78 -3.14 6.29
N ALA A 33 -13.53 -2.53 7.21
CA ALA A 33 -13.68 -1.09 7.30
C ALA A 33 -12.34 -0.37 7.50
N SER A 34 -11.41 -0.95 8.28
CA SER A 34 -10.09 -0.34 8.50
C SER A 34 -9.25 -0.20 7.22
N LEU A 35 -9.48 -1.02 6.19
CA LEU A 35 -8.85 -0.89 4.87
C LEU A 35 -9.37 0.34 4.10
N HIS A 36 -10.54 0.84 4.48
CA HIS A 36 -11.18 2.04 3.92
C HIS A 36 -11.08 3.24 4.86
N SER A 37 -10.12 3.25 5.79
CA SER A 37 -9.97 4.32 6.80
C SER A 37 -9.95 5.72 6.20
N ARG A 38 -9.35 5.88 5.03
CA ARG A 38 -9.31 7.12 4.26
C ARG A 38 -10.70 7.65 3.89
N ASP A 39 -11.65 6.76 3.61
CA ASP A 39 -12.99 7.13 3.16
C ASP A 39 -13.85 7.68 4.32
N TYR A 40 -13.43 7.39 5.56
CA TYR A 40 -14.06 7.91 6.79
C TYR A 40 -13.48 9.24 7.26
N LEU A 41 -12.37 9.69 6.66
CA LEU A 41 -11.76 10.97 7.03
C LEU A 41 -12.72 12.11 6.71
N ARG A 42 -12.93 13.00 7.69
CA ARG A 42 -13.70 14.24 7.54
C ARG A 42 -12.83 15.41 8.00
N LEU A 43 -12.83 16.46 7.23
CA LEU A 43 -12.22 17.74 7.58
C LEU A 43 -13.34 18.80 7.55
N ASP A 44 -13.52 19.49 8.65
CA ASP A 44 -14.58 20.51 8.82
C ASP A 44 -15.97 19.99 8.42
N GLY A 45 -16.26 18.72 8.74
CA GLY A 45 -17.53 18.05 8.41
C GLY A 45 -17.65 17.55 6.97
N GLY A 46 -16.75 17.96 6.07
CA GLY A 46 -16.68 17.50 4.68
C GLY A 46 -15.79 16.27 4.48
N PRO A 47 -15.83 15.63 3.30
CA PRO A 47 -14.90 14.57 2.96
C PRO A 47 -13.47 15.09 2.95
N GLY A 48 -12.52 14.27 3.40
CA GLY A 48 -11.10 14.63 3.38
C GLY A 48 -10.55 14.81 1.96
N PRO A 49 -9.42 15.54 1.81
CA PRO A 49 -8.82 15.86 0.49
C PRO A 49 -8.34 14.62 -0.26
N LEU A 50 -8.15 13.51 0.44
CA LEU A 50 -7.83 12.20 -0.12
C LEU A 50 -9.08 11.35 -0.31
N GLY A 51 -10.26 11.95 -0.46
CA GLY A 51 -11.51 11.25 -0.78
C GLY A 51 -11.29 10.18 -1.85
N PRO A 52 -12.26 9.31 -2.11
CA PRO A 52 -12.06 8.19 -3.03
C PRO A 52 -11.39 8.71 -4.30
N ALA A 53 -10.31 8.06 -4.72
CA ALA A 53 -9.58 8.41 -5.96
C ALA A 53 -10.44 8.26 -7.22
N THR A 54 -11.75 8.05 -7.03
CA THR A 54 -12.78 7.97 -8.05
C THR A 54 -12.86 9.30 -8.78
N GLY A 55 -12.35 9.29 -10.01
CA GLY A 55 -12.39 10.44 -10.89
C GLY A 55 -11.02 11.02 -11.28
N ASN A 56 -9.90 10.61 -10.69
CA ASN A 56 -8.61 11.02 -11.20
C ASN A 56 -8.21 10.15 -12.41
N PRO A 57 -8.23 10.68 -13.65
CA PRO A 57 -7.91 9.91 -14.85
C PRO A 57 -6.46 9.41 -14.89
N LEU A 58 -5.59 9.92 -14.04
CA LEU A 58 -4.20 9.46 -13.93
C LEU A 58 -3.97 8.51 -12.73
N VAL A 59 -5.04 8.00 -12.10
CA VAL A 59 -4.98 6.96 -11.06
C VAL A 59 -6.05 5.92 -11.36
N ASP A 60 -5.81 5.14 -12.39
CA ASP A 60 -6.79 4.14 -12.85
C ASP A 60 -6.13 3.07 -13.73
N PHE A 61 -6.94 2.09 -14.13
CA PHE A 61 -6.56 1.03 -15.06
C PHE A 61 -7.04 1.35 -16.47
N TYR A 62 -6.14 1.17 -17.43
CA TYR A 62 -6.42 1.37 -18.85
C TYR A 62 -6.00 0.15 -19.66
N ARG A 63 -6.71 -0.11 -20.75
CA ARG A 63 -6.42 -1.24 -21.63
C ARG A 63 -5.51 -0.80 -22.78
N GLY A 64 -4.36 -1.46 -22.90
CA GLY A 64 -3.42 -1.24 -23.99
C GLY A 64 -3.91 -1.86 -25.32
N ARG A 65 -3.16 -1.60 -26.39
CA ARG A 65 -3.39 -2.12 -27.74
C ARG A 65 -3.40 -3.64 -27.79
N ASP A 66 -2.52 -4.26 -27.02
CA ASP A 66 -2.39 -5.72 -26.87
C ASP A 66 -3.45 -6.36 -25.96
N GLY A 67 -4.42 -5.57 -25.49
CA GLY A 67 -5.50 -5.99 -24.62
C GLY A 67 -5.12 -6.15 -23.16
N ARG A 68 -3.88 -5.93 -22.77
CA ARG A 68 -3.41 -5.97 -21.39
C ARG A 68 -3.80 -4.71 -20.62
N TRP A 69 -3.98 -4.85 -19.32
CA TRP A 69 -4.28 -3.72 -18.45
C TRP A 69 -2.99 -3.10 -17.92
N VAL A 70 -2.95 -1.78 -17.93
CA VAL A 70 -1.88 -0.99 -17.30
C VAL A 70 -2.51 -0.11 -16.23
N HIS A 71 -1.99 -0.17 -15.01
CA HIS A 71 -2.32 0.78 -13.95
C HIS A 71 -1.39 1.99 -14.07
N ILE A 72 -1.98 3.17 -14.08
CA ILE A 72 -1.28 4.45 -14.05
C ILE A 72 -1.45 5.08 -12.67
N HIS A 73 -0.40 5.64 -12.10
CA HIS A 73 -0.44 6.31 -10.80
C HIS A 73 0.16 7.72 -10.84
N GLY A 74 -0.57 8.66 -11.39
CA GLY A 74 -0.25 10.09 -11.45
C GLY A 74 -0.99 10.91 -10.37
N ALA A 75 -0.98 10.46 -9.11
CA ALA A 75 -1.67 11.16 -8.02
C ALA A 75 -0.99 12.47 -7.64
N LEU A 76 0.34 12.50 -7.66
CA LEU A 76 1.14 13.68 -7.32
C LEU A 76 1.37 14.57 -8.54
N PRO A 77 1.50 15.89 -8.38
CA PRO A 77 1.64 16.81 -9.53
C PRO A 77 2.78 16.47 -10.48
N ASN A 78 3.96 16.15 -9.96
CA ASN A 78 5.12 15.75 -10.76
C ASN A 78 4.87 14.47 -11.56
N LEU A 79 4.21 13.46 -10.96
CA LEU A 79 3.85 12.23 -11.63
C LEU A 79 2.75 12.46 -12.67
N ALA A 80 1.77 13.33 -12.37
CA ALA A 80 0.74 13.69 -13.34
C ALA A 80 1.33 14.34 -14.59
N TYR A 81 2.17 15.35 -14.43
CA TYR A 81 2.81 16.05 -15.55
C TYR A 81 3.72 15.11 -16.36
N GLY A 82 4.51 14.30 -15.70
CA GLY A 82 5.39 13.35 -16.37
C GLY A 82 4.62 12.29 -17.15
N THR A 83 3.58 11.72 -16.57
CA THR A 83 2.71 10.74 -17.23
C THR A 83 2.01 11.32 -18.46
N MET A 84 1.43 12.52 -18.34
CA MET A 84 0.82 13.21 -19.50
C MET A 84 1.83 13.47 -20.61
N ARG A 85 3.07 13.80 -20.28
CA ARG A 85 4.14 14.01 -21.25
C ARG A 85 4.51 12.71 -21.98
N VAL A 86 4.63 11.58 -21.27
CA VAL A 86 4.88 10.26 -21.87
C VAL A 86 3.75 9.85 -22.80
N LEU A 87 2.50 10.04 -22.36
CA LEU A 87 1.32 9.66 -23.13
C LEU A 87 0.99 10.65 -24.26
N GLY A 88 1.47 11.89 -24.19
CA GLY A 88 1.12 12.95 -25.14
C GLY A 88 -0.37 13.27 -25.10
N CYS A 89 -0.97 13.39 -23.91
CA CYS A 89 -2.42 13.57 -23.76
C CYS A 89 -2.78 14.58 -22.67
N ALA A 90 -4.02 15.09 -22.70
CA ALA A 90 -4.61 15.90 -21.66
C ALA A 90 -5.04 15.02 -20.44
N ARG A 91 -5.28 15.69 -19.28
CA ARG A 91 -5.70 15.03 -18.05
C ARG A 91 -7.21 14.77 -18.03
N GLU A 92 -7.69 14.06 -19.01
CA GLU A 92 -9.09 13.68 -19.18
C GLU A 92 -9.16 12.18 -19.44
N ARG A 93 -10.17 11.49 -18.90
CA ARG A 93 -10.30 10.03 -18.99
C ARG A 93 -10.26 9.52 -20.43
N GLU A 94 -11.01 10.17 -21.30
CA GLU A 94 -11.11 9.83 -22.72
C GLU A 94 -9.76 10.03 -23.43
N SER A 95 -9.08 11.14 -23.12
CA SER A 95 -7.77 11.48 -23.68
C SER A 95 -6.69 10.48 -23.23
N VAL A 96 -6.66 10.13 -21.94
CA VAL A 96 -5.76 9.12 -21.39
C VAL A 96 -6.04 7.75 -22.00
N SER A 97 -7.30 7.34 -22.08
CA SER A 97 -7.71 6.06 -22.68
C SER A 97 -7.30 5.97 -24.14
N ALA A 98 -7.55 7.03 -24.94
CA ALA A 98 -7.15 7.10 -26.33
C ALA A 98 -5.63 7.11 -26.53
N ALA A 99 -4.87 7.61 -25.56
CA ALA A 99 -3.43 7.58 -25.58
C ALA A 99 -2.89 6.19 -25.24
N VAL A 100 -3.40 5.57 -24.18
CA VAL A 100 -2.93 4.25 -23.71
C VAL A 100 -3.20 3.15 -24.75
N VAL A 101 -4.34 3.17 -25.43
CA VAL A 101 -4.68 2.17 -26.47
C VAL A 101 -3.69 2.13 -27.63
N ARG A 102 -2.82 3.13 -27.79
CA ARG A 102 -1.76 3.15 -28.81
C ARG A 102 -0.50 2.38 -28.38
N TRP A 103 -0.40 2.01 -27.11
CA TRP A 103 0.74 1.33 -26.51
C TRP A 103 0.43 -0.14 -26.23
N ASP A 104 1.41 -0.99 -26.41
CA ASP A 104 1.42 -2.31 -25.78
C ASP A 104 1.74 -2.15 -24.30
N GLY A 105 1.15 -2.98 -23.44
CA GLY A 105 1.22 -2.79 -21.98
C GLY A 105 2.65 -2.75 -21.45
N GLU A 106 3.53 -3.63 -21.94
CA GLU A 106 4.92 -3.70 -21.51
C GLU A 106 5.74 -2.50 -22.02
N ALA A 107 5.49 -2.05 -23.23
CA ALA A 107 6.16 -0.88 -23.81
C ALA A 107 5.78 0.41 -23.05
N LEU A 108 4.53 0.54 -22.65
CA LEU A 108 4.08 1.68 -21.83
C LEU A 108 4.70 1.64 -20.43
N GLU A 109 4.71 0.47 -19.78
CA GLU A 109 5.37 0.29 -18.49
C GLU A 109 6.83 0.73 -18.53
N GLN A 110 7.56 0.28 -19.56
CA GLN A 110 8.95 0.64 -19.75
C GLN A 110 9.14 2.15 -19.97
N ALA A 111 8.33 2.75 -20.84
CA ALA A 111 8.42 4.19 -21.13
C ALA A 111 8.10 5.05 -19.89
N LEU A 112 7.15 4.63 -19.07
CA LEU A 112 6.85 5.30 -17.79
C LEU A 112 8.02 5.16 -16.81
N ALA A 113 8.61 3.97 -16.69
CA ALA A 113 9.74 3.73 -15.80
C ALA A 113 10.97 4.55 -16.21
N GLU A 114 11.33 4.59 -17.52
CA GLU A 114 12.43 5.40 -18.05
C GLU A 114 12.25 6.90 -17.81
N ALA A 115 11.00 7.37 -17.84
CA ALA A 115 10.65 8.74 -17.53
C ALA A 115 10.55 9.02 -16.02
N GLY A 116 10.79 8.03 -15.13
CA GLY A 116 10.65 8.16 -13.70
C GLY A 116 9.20 8.33 -13.23
N GLN A 117 8.25 7.78 -14.00
CA GLN A 117 6.84 7.83 -13.70
C GLN A 117 6.34 6.51 -13.11
N CYS A 118 5.19 6.56 -12.44
CA CYS A 118 4.58 5.39 -11.81
C CYS A 118 3.50 4.79 -12.71
N GLY A 119 3.73 3.59 -13.19
CA GLY A 119 2.76 2.79 -13.90
C GLY A 119 3.29 1.38 -14.09
N ALA A 120 2.38 0.40 -14.13
CA ALA A 120 2.76 -1.00 -14.28
C ALA A 120 1.69 -1.78 -15.04
N MET A 121 2.12 -2.69 -15.88
CA MET A 121 1.25 -3.66 -16.51
C MET A 121 0.74 -4.67 -15.49
N VAL A 122 -0.55 -4.98 -15.53
CA VAL A 122 -1.15 -6.00 -14.68
C VAL A 122 -0.69 -7.37 -15.17
N ARG A 123 -0.15 -8.16 -14.23
CA ARG A 123 0.34 -9.53 -14.49
C ARG A 123 -0.45 -10.55 -13.68
N THR A 124 -0.62 -11.74 -14.22
CA THR A 124 -1.08 -12.87 -13.43
C THR A 124 0.02 -13.31 -12.45
N ALA A 125 -0.32 -14.15 -11.47
CA ALA A 125 0.66 -14.71 -10.54
C ALA A 125 1.75 -15.52 -11.28
N GLU A 126 1.35 -16.27 -12.30
CA GLU A 126 2.25 -17.07 -13.13
C GLU A 126 3.18 -16.18 -13.96
N ALA A 127 2.63 -15.12 -14.58
CA ALA A 127 3.43 -14.15 -15.33
C ALA A 127 4.41 -13.39 -14.43
N TRP A 128 4.00 -13.09 -13.17
CA TRP A 128 4.88 -12.48 -12.19
C TRP A 128 5.99 -13.44 -11.75
N ALA A 129 5.69 -14.71 -11.53
CA ALA A 129 6.68 -15.70 -11.09
C ALA A 129 7.84 -15.89 -12.08
N VAL A 130 7.58 -15.69 -13.39
CA VAL A 130 8.63 -15.77 -14.42
C VAL A 130 9.24 -14.41 -14.77
N HIS A 131 8.70 -13.31 -14.27
CA HIS A 131 9.23 -11.96 -14.46
C HIS A 131 10.58 -11.81 -13.74
N PRO A 132 11.59 -11.10 -14.30
CA PRO A 132 12.90 -10.95 -13.66
C PRO A 132 12.82 -10.46 -12.22
N GLN A 133 12.01 -9.46 -11.94
CA GLN A 133 11.80 -8.94 -10.58
C GLN A 133 11.10 -9.97 -9.68
N GLY A 134 10.12 -10.70 -10.20
CA GLY A 134 9.42 -11.77 -9.46
C GLY A 134 10.39 -12.88 -9.05
N ARG A 135 11.27 -13.32 -9.95
CA ARG A 135 12.33 -14.30 -9.66
C ARG A 135 13.29 -13.78 -8.60
N THR A 136 13.76 -12.54 -8.72
CA THR A 136 14.67 -11.95 -7.73
C THR A 136 14.08 -11.91 -6.32
N LEU A 137 12.76 -11.75 -6.21
CA LEU A 137 12.06 -11.67 -4.93
C LEU A 137 11.61 -13.04 -4.40
N ALA A 138 11.53 -14.07 -5.26
CA ALA A 138 11.00 -15.38 -4.88
C ALA A 138 11.81 -16.06 -3.76
N ASP A 139 13.13 -15.90 -3.80
CA ASP A 139 14.06 -16.51 -2.85
C ASP A 139 14.38 -15.62 -1.65
N ARG A 140 13.79 -14.44 -1.58
CA ARG A 140 14.02 -13.52 -0.45
C ARG A 140 12.93 -13.65 0.61
N PRO A 141 13.32 -13.69 1.90
CA PRO A 141 12.34 -13.65 2.98
C PRO A 141 11.57 -12.31 2.92
N ARG A 142 10.28 -12.33 3.25
CA ARG A 142 9.45 -11.10 3.32
C ARG A 142 9.91 -10.15 4.43
N VAL A 143 10.51 -10.71 5.47
CA VAL A 143 11.17 -10.00 6.56
C VAL A 143 12.52 -10.67 6.78
N GLU A 144 13.58 -9.91 6.66
CA GLU A 144 14.95 -10.37 6.91
C GLU A 144 15.41 -9.81 8.26
N ILE A 145 15.85 -10.70 9.13
CA ILE A 145 16.42 -10.32 10.44
C ILE A 145 17.90 -10.68 10.42
N ILE A 146 18.74 -9.67 10.41
CA ILE A 146 20.20 -9.82 10.40
C ILE A 146 20.72 -9.47 11.79
N LYS A 147 21.38 -10.43 12.42
CA LYS A 147 22.06 -10.21 13.70
C LYS A 147 23.34 -9.40 13.45
N LEU A 148 23.38 -8.18 13.93
CA LEU A 148 24.51 -7.26 13.73
C LEU A 148 25.60 -7.42 14.79
N GLY A 149 25.30 -8.06 15.92
CA GLY A 149 26.23 -8.24 17.03
C GLY A 149 25.59 -8.92 18.25
N GLU A 150 26.36 -9.08 19.28
CA GLU A 150 25.91 -9.54 20.62
C GLU A 150 25.83 -8.35 21.55
N SER A 151 24.79 -8.32 22.37
CA SER A 151 24.63 -7.41 23.48
C SER A 151 23.98 -8.16 24.64
N ASP A 152 24.18 -7.70 25.86
CA ASP A 152 23.41 -8.21 26.98
C ASP A 152 21.92 -7.94 26.75
N PRO A 153 21.03 -8.89 27.11
CA PRO A 153 19.61 -8.70 27.00
C PRO A 153 19.15 -7.47 27.79
N GLU A 154 18.55 -6.50 27.13
CA GLU A 154 17.91 -5.39 27.84
C GLU A 154 16.56 -5.89 28.38
N PRO A 155 16.33 -5.87 29.72
CA PRO A 155 15.08 -6.33 30.28
C PRO A 155 13.94 -5.40 29.84
N LEU A 156 12.81 -5.99 29.44
CA LEU A 156 11.58 -5.25 29.22
C LEU A 156 11.21 -4.51 30.52
N ARG A 157 11.29 -3.18 30.49
CA ARG A 157 10.89 -2.36 31.64
C ARG A 157 9.42 -2.60 31.92
N ALA A 158 9.09 -3.07 33.10
CA ALA A 158 7.71 -3.10 33.58
C ALA A 158 7.13 -1.69 33.45
N ARG A 159 6.16 -1.53 32.58
CA ARG A 159 5.57 -0.22 32.32
C ARG A 159 4.79 0.21 33.54
N GLU A 160 5.17 1.31 34.18
CA GLU A 160 4.28 1.95 35.15
C GLU A 160 2.93 2.21 34.47
N ARG A 161 1.84 1.80 35.15
CA ARG A 161 0.46 1.71 34.63
C ARG A 161 -0.20 3.07 34.34
N ARG A 162 0.54 4.06 33.88
CA ARG A 162 -0.04 5.35 33.53
C ARG A 162 0.25 5.67 32.06
N CYS A 163 -0.77 5.57 31.24
CA CYS A 163 -0.81 6.31 29.98
C CYS A 163 -1.43 7.68 30.29
N PRO A 164 -0.63 8.76 30.43
CA PRO A 164 -1.18 10.08 30.77
C PRO A 164 -2.09 10.64 29.67
N ALA A 165 -1.99 10.10 28.45
CA ALA A 165 -2.70 10.61 27.29
C ALA A 165 -4.08 9.99 27.06
N CYS A 166 -4.41 8.86 27.69
CA CYS A 166 -5.65 8.14 27.35
C CYS A 166 -6.78 8.30 28.38
N GLY A 167 -6.56 8.89 29.55
CA GLY A 167 -7.62 9.10 30.56
C GLY A 167 -8.36 7.82 31.01
N CYS A 168 -7.86 6.65 30.66
CA CYS A 168 -8.46 5.37 31.03
C CYS A 168 -8.01 5.01 32.45
N SER A 169 -8.82 5.33 33.43
CA SER A 169 -8.80 4.67 34.74
C SER A 169 -9.38 3.25 34.57
N THR A 170 -8.71 2.27 35.15
CA THR A 170 -9.19 0.88 35.29
C THR A 170 -10.45 0.83 36.11
#